data_c9e5c1b3cd419fa6a14e2efc059f8b3b
#
_entry.id   c9e5c1b3cd419fa6a14e2efc059f8b3b
#
_cell.length_a   1.000
_cell.length_b   1.000
_cell.length_c   1.000
_cell.angle_alpha   90.00
_cell.angle_beta   90.00
_cell.angle_gamma   90.00
#
_symmetry.space_group_name_H-M   'P 1'
#
loop_
_entity.id
_entity.type
_entity.pdbx_description
1 polymer ?
#
loop_
_entity_poly.entity_id
_entity_poly.type
_entity_poly.pdbx_seq_one_letter_code
_entity_poly.pdbx_strand_id
1 'polypeptide(L)'
;MSRADEIFIQNCRDILDNGVWDTDREVRPRWEDGAPAHTVKKFGIVNRYDLSEEFPILTLRRTYWKSAVDELLWIWQKKSNNVHDLRSHVWDAWADENGSIGKAYGYQVGVKHHYPQGDMDQIDKVLWDLKHNPASRRIMTNLYTFADLSEMALYPCAYSMTYNVTGNKLNAILNQRSQDMLAANNWNVVQYSVLTMMMAQVSGFEPGEFVHVIADCHIYDRHIPAVEEIIKNEPKPAPKFLIDPDVKDFYAFTRDSFRMEGYEYSDFSGKIPVAV
;
A
#
# COMPACT_ATOMS: atom_id res chain seq x y z
N MET A 1 -14.12 12.67 12.15
CA MET A 1 -13.36 11.39 12.13
C MET A 1 -13.22 11.02 10.67
N SER A 2 -12.03 10.69 10.20
CA SER A 2 -11.86 10.20 8.85
C SER A 2 -12.36 8.76 8.72
N ARG A 3 -12.75 8.36 7.53
CA ARG A 3 -13.13 6.96 7.26
C ARG A 3 -11.98 5.99 7.51
N ALA A 4 -10.74 6.42 7.26
CA ALA A 4 -9.55 5.62 7.54
C ALA A 4 -9.39 5.34 9.04
N ASP A 5 -9.64 6.33 9.90
CA ASP A 5 -9.61 6.15 11.36
C ASP A 5 -10.68 5.19 11.84
N GLU A 6 -11.92 5.33 11.35
CA GLU A 6 -13.02 4.43 11.70
C GLU A 6 -12.70 2.98 11.39
N ILE A 7 -12.26 2.72 10.16
CA ILE A 7 -11.90 1.38 9.69
C ILE A 7 -10.72 0.83 10.48
N PHE A 8 -9.68 1.64 10.75
CA PHE A 8 -8.53 1.21 11.54
C PHE A 8 -8.92 0.81 12.95
N ILE A 9 -9.70 1.66 13.65
CA ILE A 9 -10.20 1.37 15.01
C ILE A 9 -11.03 0.09 15.01
N GLN A 10 -11.97 -0.04 14.06
CA GLN A 10 -12.84 -1.21 13.96
C GLN A 10 -12.04 -2.50 13.74
N ASN A 11 -11.12 -2.50 12.79
CA ASN A 11 -10.28 -3.67 12.49
C ASN A 11 -9.38 -4.03 13.67
N CYS A 12 -8.72 -3.05 14.29
CA CYS A 12 -7.85 -3.31 15.45
C CYS A 12 -8.63 -3.90 16.63
N ARG A 13 -9.82 -3.35 16.94
CA ARG A 13 -10.69 -3.91 18.00
C ARG A 13 -11.13 -5.32 17.66
N ASP A 14 -11.61 -5.57 16.44
CA ASP A 14 -12.05 -6.91 16.04
C ASP A 14 -10.90 -7.93 16.09
N ILE A 15 -9.67 -7.54 15.72
CA ILE A 15 -8.50 -8.39 15.84
C ILE A 15 -8.17 -8.67 17.30
N LEU A 16 -8.15 -7.64 18.17
CA LEU A 16 -7.81 -7.80 19.60
C LEU A 16 -8.87 -8.62 20.36
N ASP A 17 -10.15 -8.41 20.07
CA ASP A 17 -11.26 -9.02 20.80
C ASP A 17 -11.60 -10.43 20.27
N ASN A 18 -11.48 -10.67 18.97
CA ASN A 18 -11.98 -11.85 18.29
C ASN A 18 -10.94 -12.55 17.40
N GLY A 19 -9.69 -12.10 17.40
CA GLY A 19 -8.63 -12.68 16.61
C GLY A 19 -8.11 -13.99 17.16
N VAL A 20 -7.40 -14.73 16.32
CA VAL A 20 -6.77 -16.01 16.68
C VAL A 20 -5.26 -15.83 16.74
N TRP A 21 -4.64 -16.29 17.82
CA TRP A 21 -3.20 -16.31 17.99
C TRP A 21 -2.56 -17.47 17.22
N ASP A 22 -1.30 -17.25 16.78
CA ASP A 22 -0.47 -18.28 16.13
C ASP A 22 0.63 -18.83 17.07
N THR A 23 0.47 -18.68 18.36
CA THR A 23 1.47 -19.10 19.37
C THR A 23 1.67 -20.62 19.46
N ASP A 24 0.78 -21.41 18.87
CA ASP A 24 0.86 -22.86 18.75
C ASP A 24 1.68 -23.34 17.55
N ARG A 25 2.24 -22.41 16.77
CA ARG A 25 2.96 -22.69 15.52
C ARG A 25 4.33 -22.04 15.49
N GLU A 26 5.23 -22.61 14.71
CA GLU A 26 6.48 -21.96 14.35
C GLU A 26 6.19 -20.81 13.38
N VAL A 27 6.72 -19.62 13.68
CA VAL A 27 6.59 -18.43 12.85
C VAL A 27 7.97 -18.01 12.30
N ARG A 28 8.01 -17.55 11.05
CA ARG A 28 9.25 -17.09 10.41
C ARG A 28 9.77 -15.79 11.01
N PRO A 29 8.92 -14.75 11.21
CA PRO A 29 9.41 -13.45 11.65
C PRO A 29 10.03 -13.50 13.05
N ARG A 30 11.09 -12.71 13.22
CA ARG A 30 11.81 -12.58 14.48
C ARG A 30 11.93 -11.11 14.88
N TRP A 31 11.88 -10.86 16.16
CA TRP A 31 12.26 -9.58 16.73
C TRP A 31 13.79 -9.41 16.71
N GLU A 32 14.25 -8.17 16.91
CA GLU A 32 15.69 -7.83 16.95
C GLU A 32 16.50 -8.68 17.96
N ASP A 33 15.87 -9.13 19.05
CA ASP A 33 16.47 -10.02 20.05
C ASP A 33 16.41 -11.52 19.71
N GLY A 34 15.92 -11.86 18.52
CA GLY A 34 15.77 -13.23 18.02
C GLY A 34 14.52 -13.96 18.50
N ALA A 35 13.71 -13.36 19.37
CA ALA A 35 12.46 -13.97 19.81
C ALA A 35 11.45 -14.10 18.65
N PRO A 36 10.62 -15.17 18.62
CA PRO A 36 9.58 -15.29 17.60
C PRO A 36 8.58 -14.15 17.72
N ALA A 37 8.21 -13.57 16.57
CA ALA A 37 7.24 -12.50 16.49
C ALA A 37 5.86 -13.10 16.17
N HIS A 38 5.11 -13.41 17.21
CA HIS A 38 3.76 -13.96 17.10
C HIS A 38 2.72 -12.89 16.80
N THR A 39 1.61 -13.32 16.20
CA THR A 39 0.52 -12.44 15.81
C THR A 39 -0.83 -12.91 16.34
N VAL A 40 -1.70 -11.95 16.63
CA VAL A 40 -3.14 -12.14 16.70
C VAL A 40 -3.75 -11.62 15.39
N LYS A 41 -4.66 -12.38 14.78
CA LYS A 41 -5.10 -12.10 13.41
C LYS A 41 -6.54 -12.47 13.10
N LYS A 42 -7.04 -11.83 12.03
CA LYS A 42 -8.32 -12.15 11.39
C LYS A 42 -8.09 -12.46 9.92
N PHE A 43 -8.87 -13.39 9.39
CA PHE A 43 -8.84 -13.77 7.99
C PHE A 43 -9.95 -13.04 7.20
N GLY A 44 -9.60 -12.51 6.02
CA GLY A 44 -10.57 -12.05 5.04
C GLY A 44 -11.20 -10.69 5.35
N ILE A 45 -10.42 -9.67 5.69
CA ILE A 45 -10.87 -8.29 5.91
C ILE A 45 -11.03 -7.57 4.55
N VAL A 46 -12.13 -6.82 4.40
CA VAL A 46 -12.38 -5.98 3.21
C VAL A 46 -12.72 -4.55 3.67
N ASN A 47 -11.84 -3.62 3.33
CA ASN A 47 -12.01 -2.21 3.61
C ASN A 47 -12.39 -1.44 2.34
N ARG A 48 -13.24 -0.40 2.47
CA ARG A 48 -13.71 0.41 1.36
C ARG A 48 -13.53 1.89 1.66
N TYR A 49 -12.93 2.60 0.69
CA TYR A 49 -12.65 4.04 0.75
C TYR A 49 -13.14 4.70 -0.53
N ASP A 50 -14.03 5.68 -0.44
CA ASP A 50 -14.43 6.50 -1.58
C ASP A 50 -13.45 7.66 -1.75
N LEU A 51 -12.57 7.56 -2.75
CA LEU A 51 -11.56 8.58 -3.03
C LEU A 51 -12.15 9.87 -3.62
N SER A 52 -13.41 9.86 -4.00
CA SER A 52 -14.11 11.07 -4.43
C SER A 52 -14.62 11.91 -3.25
N GLU A 53 -14.72 11.33 -2.07
CA GLU A 53 -15.20 11.99 -0.86
C GLU A 53 -14.05 12.45 0.05
N GLU A 54 -13.11 11.54 0.35
CA GLU A 54 -11.97 11.86 1.21
C GLU A 54 -10.72 11.02 0.89
N PHE A 55 -9.57 11.55 1.27
CA PHE A 55 -8.31 10.81 1.18
C PHE A 55 -8.08 9.95 2.43
N PRO A 56 -7.86 8.63 2.30
CA PRO A 56 -7.86 7.70 3.43
C PRO A 56 -6.51 7.66 4.16
N ILE A 57 -6.22 8.68 4.96
CA ILE A 57 -5.04 8.76 5.82
C ILE A 57 -5.43 8.76 7.28
N LEU A 58 -4.66 8.06 8.14
CA LEU A 58 -4.87 8.08 9.59
C LEU A 58 -4.54 9.45 10.18
N THR A 59 -5.40 9.87 11.11
CA THR A 59 -5.18 11.03 11.97
C THR A 59 -4.93 10.64 13.43
N LEU A 60 -5.17 9.39 13.81
CA LEU A 60 -4.88 8.84 15.15
C LEU A 60 -3.39 8.83 15.50
N ARG A 61 -2.56 8.84 14.50
CA ARG A 61 -1.10 9.04 14.55
C ARG A 61 -0.60 9.57 13.23
N ARG A 62 0.61 10.11 13.22
CA ARG A 62 1.24 10.57 11.99
C ARG A 62 1.49 9.41 11.02
N THR A 63 1.06 9.57 9.77
CA THR A 63 1.49 8.77 8.63
C THR A 63 2.48 9.59 7.78
N TYR A 64 3.67 9.04 7.53
CA TYR A 64 4.71 9.71 6.73
C TYR A 64 4.41 9.59 5.23
N TRP A 65 3.30 10.19 4.81
CA TRP A 65 2.73 10.06 3.48
C TRP A 65 3.69 10.43 2.34
N LYS A 66 4.58 11.42 2.55
CA LYS A 66 5.58 11.78 1.54
C LYS A 66 6.57 10.66 1.28
N SER A 67 6.96 9.90 2.31
CA SER A 67 7.82 8.73 2.15
C SER A 67 7.07 7.57 1.50
N ALA A 68 5.78 7.42 1.80
CA ALA A 68 4.92 6.44 1.12
C ALA A 68 4.76 6.74 -0.37
N VAL A 69 4.65 8.02 -0.74
CA VAL A 69 4.64 8.46 -2.15
C VAL A 69 6.01 8.24 -2.82
N ASP A 70 7.13 8.56 -2.15
CA ASP A 70 8.47 8.30 -2.70
C ASP A 70 8.66 6.80 -3.02
N GLU A 71 8.21 5.90 -2.13
CA GLU A 71 8.25 4.45 -2.35
C GLU A 71 7.31 4.01 -3.47
N LEU A 72 6.10 4.59 -3.54
CA LEU A 72 5.18 4.34 -4.66
C LEU A 72 5.84 4.68 -6.01
N LEU A 73 6.46 5.87 -6.12
CA LEU A 73 7.14 6.29 -7.35
C LEU A 73 8.36 5.41 -7.64
N TRP A 74 9.07 4.95 -6.63
CA TRP A 74 10.18 4.01 -6.77
C TRP A 74 9.74 2.67 -7.35
N ILE A 75 8.63 2.09 -6.84
CA ILE A 75 8.09 0.81 -7.30
C ILE A 75 7.46 0.94 -8.69
N TRP A 76 6.52 1.88 -8.86
CA TRP A 76 5.58 1.88 -9.97
C TRP A 76 6.02 2.74 -11.16
N GLN A 77 6.81 3.80 -10.91
CA GLN A 77 7.28 4.70 -11.95
C GLN A 77 8.73 4.41 -12.36
N LYS A 78 9.65 4.37 -11.39
CA LYS A 78 11.06 4.03 -11.65
C LYS A 78 11.26 2.55 -11.94
N LYS A 79 10.36 1.69 -11.43
CA LYS A 79 10.42 0.22 -11.59
C LYS A 79 11.75 -0.33 -11.05
N SER A 80 12.25 0.28 -9.99
CA SER A 80 13.52 -0.08 -9.38
C SER A 80 13.33 -1.12 -8.26
N ASN A 81 14.34 -1.94 -8.08
CA ASN A 81 14.51 -2.86 -6.96
C ASN A 81 15.78 -2.54 -6.15
N ASN A 82 16.40 -1.38 -6.37
CA ASN A 82 17.59 -0.93 -5.66
C ASN A 82 17.24 0.17 -4.66
N VAL A 83 17.55 -0.04 -3.37
CA VAL A 83 17.22 0.90 -2.29
C VAL A 83 17.96 2.24 -2.39
N HIS A 84 19.08 2.30 -3.13
CA HIS A 84 19.79 3.55 -3.38
C HIS A 84 18.99 4.54 -4.26
N ASP A 85 17.98 4.06 -4.98
CA ASP A 85 17.05 4.90 -5.75
C ASP A 85 15.90 5.44 -4.89
N LEU A 86 15.78 4.98 -3.64
CA LEU A 86 14.74 5.37 -2.69
C LEU A 86 15.32 6.35 -1.65
N ARG A 87 14.57 7.40 -1.31
CA ARG A 87 15.02 8.40 -0.34
C ARG A 87 14.88 7.94 1.12
N SER A 88 13.97 7.01 1.40
CA SER A 88 13.74 6.48 2.74
C SER A 88 14.51 5.18 2.96
N HIS A 89 14.75 4.83 4.22
CA HIS A 89 15.49 3.63 4.64
C HIS A 89 14.56 2.46 5.01
N VAL A 90 13.30 2.50 4.58
CA VAL A 90 12.29 1.50 4.98
C VAL A 90 12.55 0.11 4.41
N TRP A 91 13.41 -0.02 3.39
CA TRP A 91 13.77 -1.27 2.73
C TRP A 91 15.18 -1.78 3.04
N ASP A 92 16.00 -1.03 3.79
CA ASP A 92 17.40 -1.37 4.02
C ASP A 92 17.59 -2.75 4.66
N ALA A 93 16.67 -3.17 5.53
CA ALA A 93 16.73 -4.47 6.19
C ALA A 93 16.57 -5.69 5.25
N TRP A 94 16.06 -5.46 4.03
CA TRP A 94 15.85 -6.51 3.01
C TRP A 94 16.79 -6.39 1.81
N ALA A 95 17.65 -5.37 1.78
CA ALA A 95 18.59 -5.18 0.69
C ALA A 95 19.85 -6.03 0.89
N ASP A 96 20.39 -6.53 -0.22
CA ASP A 96 21.70 -7.15 -0.24
C ASP A 96 22.85 -6.12 -0.19
N GLU A 97 24.09 -6.56 -0.26
CA GLU A 97 25.29 -5.71 -0.23
C GLU A 97 25.35 -4.68 -1.38
N ASN A 98 24.62 -4.90 -2.47
CA ASN A 98 24.52 -4.01 -3.62
C ASN A 98 23.29 -3.09 -3.55
N GLY A 99 22.52 -3.17 -2.48
CA GLY A 99 21.28 -2.42 -2.29
C GLY A 99 20.08 -3.02 -3.03
N SER A 100 20.16 -4.25 -3.52
CA SER A 100 19.06 -4.89 -4.26
C SER A 100 18.13 -5.67 -3.34
N ILE A 101 16.84 -5.58 -3.59
CA ILE A 101 15.80 -6.44 -2.98
C ILE A 101 15.44 -7.64 -3.90
N GLY A 102 16.27 -7.94 -4.87
CA GLY A 102 16.07 -9.02 -5.82
C GLY A 102 14.95 -8.74 -6.83
N LYS A 103 14.29 -9.78 -7.30
CA LYS A 103 13.21 -9.67 -8.32
C LYS A 103 11.86 -9.25 -7.73
N ALA A 104 11.86 -8.49 -6.62
CA ALA A 104 10.65 -8.05 -5.93
C ALA A 104 10.13 -6.70 -6.46
N TYR A 105 8.86 -6.44 -6.23
CA TYR A 105 8.16 -5.16 -6.43
C TYR A 105 8.47 -4.45 -7.76
N GLY A 106 9.31 -3.41 -7.76
CA GLY A 106 9.60 -2.60 -8.96
C GLY A 106 10.16 -3.42 -10.12
N TYR A 107 10.97 -4.46 -9.81
CA TYR A 107 11.43 -5.39 -10.84
C TYR A 107 10.25 -6.03 -11.58
N GLN A 108 9.26 -6.58 -10.85
CA GLN A 108 8.09 -7.24 -11.45
C GLN A 108 7.22 -6.26 -12.25
N VAL A 109 7.12 -5.01 -11.80
CA VAL A 109 6.41 -3.95 -12.56
C VAL A 109 7.07 -3.73 -13.91
N GLY A 110 8.42 -3.69 -13.95
CA GLY A 110 9.21 -3.34 -15.12
C GLY A 110 9.40 -4.47 -16.14
N VAL A 111 9.06 -5.71 -15.81
CA VAL A 111 9.16 -6.83 -16.76
C VAL A 111 8.27 -6.57 -17.97
N LYS A 112 8.88 -6.62 -19.17
CA LYS A 112 8.13 -6.47 -20.42
C LYS A 112 7.46 -7.79 -20.80
N HIS A 113 6.18 -7.68 -21.17
CA HIS A 113 5.37 -8.78 -21.67
C HIS A 113 4.93 -8.48 -23.11
N HIS A 114 4.84 -9.55 -23.91
CA HIS A 114 4.40 -9.44 -25.29
C HIS A 114 2.87 -9.40 -25.38
N TYR A 115 2.34 -8.34 -25.97
CA TYR A 115 0.92 -8.16 -26.25
C TYR A 115 0.70 -7.93 -27.76
N PRO A 116 -0.53 -8.10 -28.29
CA PRO A 116 -0.81 -7.78 -29.69
C PRO A 116 -0.47 -6.33 -30.09
N GLN A 117 -0.42 -5.42 -29.09
CA GLN A 117 -0.11 -4.00 -29.28
C GLN A 117 1.39 -3.69 -29.17
N GLY A 118 2.23 -4.68 -28.88
CA GLY A 118 3.67 -4.53 -28.67
C GLY A 118 4.09 -4.94 -27.25
N ASP A 119 5.39 -4.79 -26.99
CA ASP A 119 5.97 -5.12 -25.68
C ASP A 119 5.74 -3.99 -24.69
N MET A 120 5.05 -4.28 -23.61
CA MET A 120 4.73 -3.34 -22.54
C MET A 120 5.00 -3.97 -21.19
N ASP A 121 5.40 -3.15 -20.23
CA ASP A 121 5.34 -3.57 -18.82
C ASP A 121 3.92 -3.39 -18.26
N GLN A 122 3.74 -3.73 -16.99
CA GLN A 122 2.42 -3.77 -16.39
C GLN A 122 1.76 -2.39 -16.32
N ILE A 123 2.53 -1.33 -16.07
CA ILE A 123 1.98 0.05 -16.02
C ILE A 123 1.60 0.54 -17.41
N ASP A 124 2.48 0.38 -18.38
CA ASP A 124 2.20 0.78 -19.78
C ASP A 124 0.94 0.05 -20.27
N LYS A 125 0.77 -1.21 -19.93
CA LYS A 125 -0.42 -1.99 -20.31
C LYS A 125 -1.69 -1.48 -19.64
N VAL A 126 -1.66 -1.17 -18.34
CA VAL A 126 -2.81 -0.58 -17.62
C VAL A 126 -3.18 0.77 -18.22
N LEU A 127 -2.21 1.65 -18.46
CA LEU A 127 -2.45 2.96 -19.08
C LEU A 127 -3.03 2.83 -20.49
N TRP A 128 -2.51 1.89 -21.28
CA TRP A 128 -3.03 1.61 -22.62
C TRP A 128 -4.49 1.14 -22.55
N ASP A 129 -4.82 0.19 -21.66
CA ASP A 129 -6.17 -0.34 -21.50
C ASP A 129 -7.16 0.74 -21.02
N LEU A 130 -6.78 1.54 -20.04
CA LEU A 130 -7.62 2.64 -19.55
C LEU A 130 -7.93 3.65 -20.63
N LYS A 131 -6.99 3.91 -21.53
CA LYS A 131 -7.15 4.86 -22.62
C LYS A 131 -7.96 4.30 -23.81
N HIS A 132 -7.76 3.03 -24.16
CA HIS A 132 -8.28 2.47 -25.42
C HIS A 132 -9.41 1.44 -25.22
N ASN A 133 -9.52 0.85 -24.03
CA ASN A 133 -10.51 -0.16 -23.70
C ASN A 133 -10.95 -0.10 -22.23
N PRO A 134 -11.46 1.05 -21.76
CA PRO A 134 -11.79 1.24 -20.32
C PRO A 134 -12.91 0.31 -19.82
N ALA A 135 -13.72 -0.28 -20.71
CA ALA A 135 -14.74 -1.27 -20.38
C ALA A 135 -14.16 -2.67 -20.12
N SER A 136 -12.85 -2.87 -20.29
CA SER A 136 -12.20 -4.16 -20.05
C SER A 136 -12.28 -4.57 -18.58
N ARG A 137 -12.56 -5.85 -18.36
CA ARG A 137 -12.51 -6.51 -17.03
C ARG A 137 -11.15 -7.17 -16.76
N ARG A 138 -10.11 -6.81 -17.53
CA ARG A 138 -8.78 -7.43 -17.52
C ARG A 138 -7.68 -6.43 -17.21
N ILE A 139 -8.05 -5.24 -16.68
CA ILE A 139 -7.10 -4.18 -16.35
C ILE A 139 -6.57 -4.49 -14.94
N MET A 140 -5.36 -5.04 -14.88
CA MET A 140 -4.77 -5.45 -13.61
C MET A 140 -3.25 -5.51 -13.66
N THR A 141 -2.65 -5.49 -12.48
CA THR A 141 -1.23 -5.75 -12.25
C THR A 141 -1.06 -6.91 -11.28
N ASN A 142 0.06 -7.62 -11.35
CA ASN A 142 0.39 -8.69 -10.42
C ASN A 142 1.91 -8.73 -10.18
N LEU A 143 2.31 -8.64 -8.92
CA LEU A 143 3.71 -8.66 -8.50
C LEU A 143 4.16 -10.03 -7.98
N TYR A 144 3.22 -10.97 -7.80
CA TYR A 144 3.51 -12.28 -7.25
C TYR A 144 3.77 -13.29 -8.37
N THR A 145 5.02 -13.35 -8.82
CA THR A 145 5.46 -14.23 -9.92
C THR A 145 6.15 -15.46 -9.34
N PHE A 146 5.49 -16.62 -9.41
CA PHE A 146 5.96 -17.86 -8.78
C PHE A 146 7.36 -18.28 -9.24
N ALA A 147 7.71 -18.04 -10.49
CA ALA A 147 9.02 -18.39 -11.03
C ALA A 147 10.18 -17.59 -10.39
N ASP A 148 9.90 -16.41 -9.86
CA ASP A 148 10.90 -15.48 -9.33
C ASP A 148 10.92 -15.41 -7.79
N LEU A 149 10.03 -16.12 -7.09
CA LEU A 149 9.90 -16.00 -5.62
C LEU A 149 11.21 -16.28 -4.87
N SER A 150 11.98 -17.27 -5.30
CA SER A 150 13.25 -17.61 -4.67
C SER A 150 14.34 -16.54 -4.81
N GLU A 151 14.16 -15.60 -5.73
CA GLU A 151 15.06 -14.48 -5.98
C GLU A 151 14.52 -13.13 -5.41
N MET A 152 13.45 -13.18 -4.61
CA MET A 152 12.87 -12.03 -3.92
C MET A 152 13.33 -11.98 -2.47
N ALA A 153 13.88 -10.86 -2.01
CA ALA A 153 14.22 -10.66 -0.61
C ALA A 153 12.98 -10.67 0.29
N LEU A 154 11.84 -10.17 -0.23
CA LEU A 154 10.55 -10.22 0.43
C LEU A 154 9.44 -10.49 -0.60
N TYR A 155 8.62 -11.51 -0.35
CA TYR A 155 7.47 -11.80 -1.20
C TYR A 155 6.44 -10.68 -1.09
N PRO A 156 5.90 -10.16 -2.21
CA PRO A 156 4.97 -9.04 -2.19
C PRO A 156 3.76 -9.29 -1.28
N CYS A 157 3.56 -8.43 -0.29
CA CYS A 157 2.37 -8.45 0.57
C CYS A 157 1.17 -7.88 -0.20
N ALA A 158 1.29 -6.66 -0.71
CA ALA A 158 0.40 -6.04 -1.66
C ALA A 158 0.77 -6.54 -3.06
N TYR A 159 0.05 -7.54 -3.56
CA TYR A 159 0.52 -8.31 -4.70
C TYR A 159 -0.24 -8.09 -6.01
N SER A 160 -1.48 -7.63 -5.97
CA SER A 160 -2.21 -7.33 -7.20
C SER A 160 -3.16 -6.16 -7.07
N MET A 161 -3.28 -5.39 -8.16
CA MET A 161 -4.28 -4.34 -8.34
C MET A 161 -5.20 -4.72 -9.49
N THR A 162 -6.50 -4.56 -9.32
CA THR A 162 -7.49 -4.66 -10.39
C THR A 162 -8.20 -3.32 -10.53
N TYR A 163 -8.30 -2.81 -11.76
CA TYR A 163 -8.96 -1.55 -12.05
C TYR A 163 -10.25 -1.78 -12.82
N ASN A 164 -11.25 -0.93 -12.55
CA ASN A 164 -12.53 -0.96 -13.24
C ASN A 164 -13.08 0.46 -13.40
N VAL A 165 -13.52 0.79 -14.60
CA VAL A 165 -14.20 2.05 -14.88
C VAL A 165 -15.71 1.85 -14.79
N THR A 166 -16.38 2.60 -13.92
CA THR A 166 -17.84 2.63 -13.77
C THR A 166 -18.32 4.08 -13.90
N GLY A 167 -19.12 4.35 -14.92
CA GLY A 167 -19.45 5.74 -15.29
C GLY A 167 -18.18 6.48 -15.68
N ASN A 168 -17.86 7.57 -14.99
CA ASN A 168 -16.63 8.34 -15.17
C ASN A 168 -15.61 8.12 -14.02
N LYS A 169 -15.83 7.13 -13.16
CA LYS A 169 -14.98 6.85 -12.02
C LYS A 169 -14.08 5.65 -12.25
N LEU A 170 -12.80 5.79 -11.92
CA LEU A 170 -11.84 4.69 -11.85
C LEU A 170 -11.85 4.11 -10.44
N ASN A 171 -12.30 2.87 -10.31
CA ASN A 171 -12.25 2.10 -9.08
C ASN A 171 -11.05 1.15 -9.10
N ALA A 172 -10.55 0.81 -7.91
CA ALA A 172 -9.45 -0.12 -7.77
C ALA A 172 -9.64 -1.10 -6.61
N ILE A 173 -9.19 -2.35 -6.80
CA ILE A 173 -9.09 -3.35 -5.74
C ILE A 173 -7.62 -3.69 -5.55
N LEU A 174 -7.13 -3.50 -4.32
CA LEU A 174 -5.85 -4.04 -3.88
C LEU A 174 -6.07 -5.39 -3.20
N ASN A 175 -5.42 -6.43 -3.68
CA ASN A 175 -5.33 -7.71 -2.99
C ASN A 175 -4.00 -7.78 -2.22
N GLN A 176 -4.11 -8.01 -0.91
CA GLN A 176 -2.99 -8.12 0.00
C GLN A 176 -3.05 -9.44 0.77
N ARG A 177 -1.96 -10.24 0.70
CA ARG A 177 -1.92 -11.54 1.38
C ARG A 177 -1.65 -11.43 2.88
N SER A 178 -1.02 -10.33 3.31
CA SER A 178 -0.54 -10.15 4.69
C SER A 178 -0.45 -8.66 5.00
N GLN A 179 -1.02 -8.24 6.14
CA GLN A 179 -1.09 -6.84 6.55
C GLN A 179 -0.82 -6.68 8.04
N ASP A 180 0.34 -6.14 8.38
CA ASP A 180 0.60 -5.59 9.71
C ASP A 180 -0.21 -4.30 9.91
N MET A 181 -1.11 -4.34 10.87
CA MET A 181 -2.02 -3.21 11.14
C MET A 181 -1.29 -1.98 11.67
N LEU A 182 -0.23 -2.16 12.45
CA LEU A 182 0.49 -1.02 13.03
C LEU A 182 1.50 -0.41 12.07
N ALA A 183 2.42 -1.22 11.52
CA ALA A 183 3.52 -0.70 10.72
C ALA A 183 3.13 -0.36 9.28
N ALA A 184 2.32 -1.20 8.63
CA ALA A 184 2.13 -1.14 7.18
C ALA A 184 0.72 -0.75 6.72
N ASN A 185 -0.34 -0.88 7.55
CA ASN A 185 -1.71 -0.70 7.07
C ASN A 185 -1.92 0.65 6.38
N ASN A 186 -1.75 1.76 7.08
CA ASN A 186 -2.05 3.06 6.47
C ASN A 186 -1.01 3.47 5.42
N TRP A 187 0.21 2.96 5.50
CA TRP A 187 1.21 3.16 4.46
C TRP A 187 0.73 2.63 3.11
N ASN A 188 0.30 1.36 3.06
CA ASN A 188 -0.22 0.77 1.83
C ASN A 188 -1.54 1.43 1.37
N VAL A 189 -2.45 1.75 2.29
CA VAL A 189 -3.71 2.45 1.95
C VAL A 189 -3.41 3.78 1.27
N VAL A 190 -2.49 4.59 1.81
CA VAL A 190 -2.05 5.85 1.20
C VAL A 190 -1.42 5.61 -0.18
N GLN A 191 -0.45 4.68 -0.29
CA GLN A 191 0.23 4.40 -1.55
C GLN A 191 -0.74 4.03 -2.67
N TYR A 192 -1.60 3.05 -2.44
CA TYR A 192 -2.48 2.54 -3.49
C TYR A 192 -3.67 3.44 -3.79
N SER A 193 -4.08 4.28 -2.82
CA SER A 193 -5.00 5.39 -3.08
C SER A 193 -4.38 6.44 -4.01
N VAL A 194 -3.13 6.85 -3.73
CA VAL A 194 -2.40 7.78 -4.62
C VAL A 194 -2.21 7.17 -6.00
N LEU A 195 -1.80 5.90 -6.11
CA LEU A 195 -1.67 5.21 -7.39
C LEU A 195 -2.97 5.23 -8.20
N THR A 196 -4.10 4.94 -7.53
CA THR A 196 -5.44 4.97 -8.16
C THR A 196 -5.79 6.38 -8.67
N MET A 197 -5.52 7.40 -7.86
CA MET A 197 -5.76 8.81 -8.24
C MET A 197 -4.85 9.27 -9.40
N MET A 198 -3.57 8.85 -9.40
CA MET A 198 -2.65 9.12 -10.52
C MET A 198 -3.16 8.49 -11.82
N MET A 199 -3.54 7.20 -11.77
CA MET A 199 -4.08 6.48 -12.93
C MET A 199 -5.36 7.11 -13.44
N ALA A 200 -6.27 7.52 -12.55
CA ALA A 200 -7.50 8.22 -12.92
C ALA A 200 -7.19 9.52 -13.65
N GLN A 201 -6.33 10.39 -13.08
CA GLN A 201 -5.99 11.69 -13.65
C GLN A 201 -5.40 11.58 -15.08
N VAL A 202 -4.39 10.72 -15.27
CA VAL A 202 -3.71 10.62 -16.59
C VAL A 202 -4.54 9.90 -17.64
N SER A 203 -5.58 9.16 -17.20
CA SER A 203 -6.51 8.46 -18.10
C SER A 203 -7.82 9.23 -18.32
N GLY A 204 -7.98 10.40 -17.68
CA GLY A 204 -9.16 11.26 -17.86
C GLY A 204 -10.40 10.82 -17.08
N PHE A 205 -10.22 10.05 -16.01
CA PHE A 205 -11.30 9.63 -15.10
C PHE A 205 -11.24 10.38 -13.77
N GLU A 206 -12.35 10.36 -13.04
CA GLU A 206 -12.41 10.76 -11.65
C GLU A 206 -11.97 9.59 -10.74
N PRO A 207 -11.32 9.86 -9.61
CA PRO A 207 -11.08 8.83 -8.60
C PRO A 207 -12.40 8.27 -8.08
N GLY A 208 -12.51 6.95 -7.99
CA GLY A 208 -13.67 6.24 -7.48
C GLY A 208 -13.40 5.54 -6.16
N GLU A 209 -13.91 4.34 -6.01
CA GLU A 209 -13.73 3.53 -4.81
C GLU A 209 -12.39 2.79 -4.83
N PHE A 210 -11.67 2.85 -3.72
CA PHE A 210 -10.51 1.98 -3.44
C PHE A 210 -10.93 0.89 -2.44
N VAL A 211 -10.87 -0.36 -2.87
CA VAL A 211 -11.19 -1.53 -2.04
C VAL A 211 -9.91 -2.26 -1.67
N HIS A 212 -9.67 -2.43 -0.38
CA HIS A 212 -8.50 -3.13 0.15
C HIS A 212 -8.93 -4.49 0.73
N VAL A 213 -8.56 -5.56 0.05
CA VAL A 213 -8.84 -6.95 0.42
C VAL A 213 -7.60 -7.55 1.07
N ILE A 214 -7.73 -7.99 2.31
CA ILE A 214 -6.62 -8.49 3.13
C ILE A 214 -6.93 -9.94 3.54
N ALA A 215 -6.07 -10.88 3.17
CA ALA A 215 -6.23 -12.26 3.56
C ALA A 215 -5.83 -12.48 5.05
N ASP A 216 -4.62 -12.12 5.44
CA ASP A 216 -4.13 -12.21 6.83
C ASP A 216 -3.92 -10.78 7.38
N CYS A 217 -4.85 -10.35 8.22
CA CYS A 217 -4.84 -9.03 8.86
C CYS A 217 -4.47 -9.20 10.33
N HIS A 218 -3.30 -8.69 10.75
CA HIS A 218 -2.74 -9.03 12.04
C HIS A 218 -2.13 -7.86 12.81
N ILE A 219 -1.98 -8.09 14.11
CA ILE A 219 -1.24 -7.27 15.06
C ILE A 219 -0.18 -8.16 15.69
N TYR A 220 1.08 -7.76 15.63
CA TYR A 220 2.17 -8.45 16.34
C TYR A 220 2.03 -8.30 17.86
N ASP A 221 2.50 -9.30 18.61
CA ASP A 221 2.47 -9.33 20.08
C ASP A 221 3.04 -8.06 20.72
N ARG A 222 4.22 -7.59 20.26
CA ARG A 222 4.86 -6.36 20.77
C ARG A 222 4.22 -5.06 20.25
N HIS A 223 3.31 -5.16 19.30
CA HIS A 223 2.56 -4.00 18.79
C HIS A 223 1.29 -3.70 19.59
N ILE A 224 0.78 -4.65 20.37
CA ILE A 224 -0.50 -4.53 21.06
C ILE A 224 -0.58 -3.27 21.95
N PRO A 225 0.39 -2.98 22.84
CA PRO A 225 0.31 -1.78 23.66
C PRO A 225 0.21 -0.48 22.87
N ALA A 226 0.96 -0.39 21.75
CA ALA A 226 0.93 0.77 20.85
C ALA A 226 -0.42 0.89 20.13
N VAL A 227 -0.98 -0.23 19.66
CA VAL A 227 -2.30 -0.23 19.01
C VAL A 227 -3.39 0.18 20.00
N GLU A 228 -3.38 -0.34 21.24
CA GLU A 228 -4.34 0.02 22.29
C GLU A 228 -4.27 1.50 22.70
N GLU A 229 -3.09 2.13 22.61
CA GLU A 229 -2.91 3.56 22.81
C GLU A 229 -3.49 4.33 21.62
N ILE A 230 -3.08 3.99 20.41
CA ILE A 230 -3.43 4.72 19.17
C ILE A 230 -4.94 4.71 18.93
N ILE A 231 -5.64 3.59 19.12
CA ILE A 231 -7.09 3.51 18.90
C ILE A 231 -7.93 4.31 19.92
N LYS A 232 -7.31 4.83 20.98
CA LYS A 232 -7.94 5.72 21.97
C LYS A 232 -7.71 7.21 21.65
N ASN A 233 -6.80 7.51 20.74
CA ASN A 233 -6.52 8.88 20.36
C ASN A 233 -7.74 9.54 19.71
N GLU A 234 -7.84 10.85 19.90
CA GLU A 234 -8.92 11.64 19.29
C GLU A 234 -8.67 11.80 17.78
N PRO A 235 -9.57 11.29 16.93
CA PRO A 235 -9.42 11.44 15.49
C PRO A 235 -9.66 12.91 15.07
N LYS A 236 -8.92 13.36 14.05
CA LYS A 236 -9.06 14.68 13.44
C LYS A 236 -9.88 14.60 12.14
N PRO A 237 -10.29 15.74 11.58
CA PRO A 237 -10.91 15.76 10.25
C PRO A 237 -9.99 15.19 9.18
N ALA A 238 -10.56 14.55 8.15
CA ALA A 238 -9.80 14.10 7.02
C ALA A 238 -9.14 15.28 6.28
N PRO A 239 -7.85 15.21 5.94
CA PRO A 239 -7.19 16.26 5.19
C PRO A 239 -7.59 16.22 3.72
N LYS A 240 -7.30 17.31 3.01
CA LYS A 240 -7.46 17.36 1.56
C LYS A 240 -6.16 16.99 0.87
N PHE A 241 -6.20 15.90 0.08
CA PHE A 241 -5.07 15.51 -0.77
C PHE A 241 -5.25 16.07 -2.18
N LEU A 242 -4.22 16.71 -2.70
CA LEU A 242 -4.22 17.38 -3.99
C LEU A 242 -3.10 16.82 -4.86
N ILE A 243 -3.43 16.59 -6.12
CA ILE A 243 -2.49 16.24 -7.18
C ILE A 243 -2.41 17.42 -8.15
N ASP A 244 -1.21 17.75 -8.60
CA ASP A 244 -0.99 18.79 -9.60
C ASP A 244 -1.79 18.48 -10.87
N PRO A 245 -2.81 19.28 -11.21
CA PRO A 245 -3.70 19.02 -12.34
C PRO A 245 -3.02 19.14 -13.69
N ASP A 246 -1.84 19.78 -13.78
CA ASP A 246 -1.10 19.97 -15.02
C ASP A 246 -0.28 18.74 -15.42
N VAL A 247 -0.07 17.79 -14.51
CA VAL A 247 0.61 16.52 -14.82
C VAL A 247 -0.35 15.60 -15.57
N LYS A 248 -0.03 15.33 -16.85
CA LYS A 248 -0.84 14.51 -17.78
C LYS A 248 -0.16 13.20 -18.19
N ASP A 249 1.08 12.99 -17.79
CA ASP A 249 1.85 11.78 -18.03
C ASP A 249 2.16 11.10 -16.70
N PHE A 250 1.91 9.80 -16.61
CA PHE A 250 2.18 9.00 -15.42
C PHE A 250 3.65 9.09 -14.98
N TYR A 251 4.56 9.16 -15.94
CA TYR A 251 6.00 9.22 -15.66
C TYR A 251 6.53 10.62 -15.33
N ALA A 252 5.68 11.65 -15.46
CA ALA A 252 6.02 13.02 -15.10
C ALA A 252 5.72 13.39 -13.64
N PHE A 253 5.00 12.54 -12.91
CA PHE A 253 4.78 12.78 -11.49
C PHE A 253 6.08 12.76 -10.70
N THR A 254 6.23 13.72 -9.82
CA THR A 254 7.30 13.80 -8.81
C THR A 254 6.68 13.91 -7.43
N ARG A 255 7.50 13.79 -6.39
CA ARG A 255 7.04 14.03 -5.02
C ARG A 255 6.33 15.37 -4.83
N ASP A 256 6.78 16.39 -5.56
CA ASP A 256 6.25 17.75 -5.46
C ASP A 256 4.93 17.95 -6.23
N SER A 257 4.54 16.97 -7.03
CA SER A 257 3.22 16.93 -7.68
C SER A 257 2.07 16.67 -6.68
N PHE A 258 2.40 16.39 -5.41
CA PHE A 258 1.42 16.03 -4.38
C PHE A 258 1.49 16.97 -3.19
N ARG A 259 0.30 17.41 -2.73
CA ARG A 259 0.16 18.28 -1.58
C ARG A 259 -0.97 17.78 -0.67
N MET A 260 -0.80 17.95 0.63
CA MET A 260 -1.82 17.65 1.62
C MET A 260 -2.10 18.91 2.43
N GLU A 261 -3.36 19.32 2.49
CA GLU A 261 -3.83 20.50 3.22
C GLU A 261 -4.63 20.06 4.44
N GLY A 262 -4.40 20.74 5.57
CA GLY A 262 -5.12 20.49 6.81
C GLY A 262 -4.85 19.13 7.46
N TYR A 263 -3.66 18.53 7.23
CA TYR A 263 -3.31 17.26 7.86
C TYR A 263 -2.88 17.49 9.32
N GLU A 264 -3.81 17.24 10.21
CA GLU A 264 -3.59 17.18 11.64
C GLU A 264 -3.66 15.74 12.12
N TYR A 265 -2.89 15.41 13.15
CA TYR A 265 -2.84 14.06 13.72
C TYR A 265 -2.56 14.12 15.21
N SER A 266 -2.94 13.07 15.92
CA SER A 266 -2.59 12.89 17.34
C SER A 266 -1.16 12.43 17.48
N ASP A 267 -0.48 12.89 18.53
CA ASP A 267 0.89 12.49 18.81
C ASP A 267 0.95 11.04 19.28
N PHE A 268 1.94 10.33 18.77
CA PHE A 268 2.37 9.02 19.24
C PHE A 268 3.89 8.99 19.24
N SER A 269 4.48 8.91 20.41
CA SER A 269 5.95 8.95 20.60
C SER A 269 6.57 7.57 20.79
N GLY A 270 5.77 6.51 20.80
CA GLY A 270 6.25 5.15 20.97
C GLY A 270 7.10 4.66 19.80
N LYS A 271 8.16 3.89 20.09
CA LYS A 271 8.91 3.18 19.06
C LYS A 271 8.10 1.98 18.58
N ILE A 272 7.95 1.85 17.27
CA ILE A 272 7.32 0.68 16.64
C ILE A 272 8.45 -0.28 16.25
N PRO A 273 8.62 -1.42 16.95
CA PRO A 273 9.62 -2.41 16.56
C PRO A 273 9.21 -3.09 15.25
N VAL A 274 10.19 -3.52 14.48
CA VAL A 274 9.97 -4.24 13.22
C VAL A 274 10.39 -5.70 13.40
N ALA A 275 9.54 -6.64 12.98
CA ALA A 275 9.85 -8.06 12.89
C ALA A 275 10.31 -8.39 11.46
N VAL A 276 11.39 -9.16 11.31
CA VAL A 276 12.03 -9.49 10.01
C VAL A 276 12.04 -10.99 9.76
#